data_917de4131f587be6632a7891a1e32de5
#
_entry.id   917de4131f587be6632a7891a1e32de5
#
_cell.length_a   1.000
_cell.length_b   1.000
_cell.length_c   1.000
_cell.angle_alpha   90.00
_cell.angle_beta   90.00
_cell.angle_gamma   90.00
#
_symmetry.space_group_name_H-M   'P 1'
#
loop_
_entity.id
_entity.type
_entity.pdbx_description
1 polymer ?
#
loop_
_entity_poly.entity_id
_entity_poly.type
_entity_poly.pdbx_seq_one_letter_code
_entity_poly.pdbx_strand_id
1 'polypeptide(L)'
;MAIRIIYTELFNHIPKKEFTILIGARQIGKSTLLKQIADELISKGEMVYSINLERKNVLQELDQDPENLFKFCPLAEGKRIIVMIDEVQYLKDASGFLKLLYDEYADRLKIVAT
;
A
#
# COMPACT_ATOMS: atom_id res chain seq x y z
N MET A 1 1.06 2.92 -13.70
CA MET A 1 0.22 2.64 -12.55
C MET A 1 1.06 2.22 -11.33
N ALA A 2 1.84 1.15 -11.41
CA ALA A 2 2.72 0.70 -10.33
C ALA A 2 4.09 0.36 -10.90
N ILE A 3 5.13 0.67 -10.15
CA ILE A 3 6.51 0.42 -10.53
C ILE A 3 7.11 -0.54 -9.53
N ARG A 4 7.82 -1.56 -10.02
CA ARG A 4 8.55 -2.50 -9.18
C ARG A 4 9.91 -1.90 -8.86
N ILE A 5 10.27 -1.90 -7.59
CA ILE A 5 11.55 -1.35 -7.17
C ILE A 5 12.23 -2.25 -6.15
N ILE A 6 13.53 -2.08 -6.01
CA ILE A 6 14.29 -2.73 -4.96
C ILE A 6 14.33 -1.82 -3.74
N TYR A 7 14.72 -2.38 -2.61
CA TYR A 7 14.67 -1.69 -1.33
C TYR A 7 15.36 -0.32 -1.34
N THR A 8 16.54 -0.26 -1.94
CA THR A 8 17.35 0.96 -1.90
C THR A 8 16.69 2.14 -2.60
N GLU A 9 15.72 1.87 -3.50
CA GLU A 9 15.04 2.92 -4.25
C GLU A 9 13.71 3.32 -3.61
N LEU A 10 13.25 2.58 -2.60
CA LEU A 10 11.91 2.73 -2.07
C LEU A 10 11.63 4.14 -1.55
N PHE A 11 12.55 4.70 -0.76
CA PHE A 11 12.36 6.03 -0.20
C PHE A 11 12.27 7.09 -1.29
N ASN A 12 13.00 6.91 -2.38
CA ASN A 12 12.95 7.85 -3.51
C ASN A 12 11.64 7.74 -4.27
N HIS A 13 10.98 6.58 -4.19
CA HIS A 13 9.74 6.34 -4.92
C HIS A 13 8.49 6.75 -4.14
N ILE A 14 8.56 6.80 -2.81
CA ILE A 14 7.40 7.11 -1.98
C ILE A 14 6.71 8.44 -2.36
N PRO A 15 7.45 9.54 -2.63
CA PRO A 15 6.80 10.81 -2.99
C PRO A 15 6.11 10.80 -4.34
N LYS A 16 6.40 9.82 -5.19
CA LYS A 16 5.85 9.77 -6.53
C LYS A 16 4.40 9.34 -6.51
N LYS A 17 3.67 9.72 -7.54
CA LYS A 17 2.24 9.43 -7.67
C LYS A 17 1.98 7.95 -7.89
N GLU A 18 2.84 7.26 -8.65
CA GLU A 18 2.67 5.85 -8.97
C GLU A 18 2.69 5.00 -7.70
N PHE A 19 1.83 3.98 -7.68
CA PHE A 19 1.89 2.99 -6.61
C PHE A 19 3.19 2.19 -6.73
N THR A 20 3.68 1.70 -5.61
CA THR A 20 4.93 0.98 -5.52
C THR A 20 4.67 -0.48 -5.18
N ILE A 21 5.27 -1.39 -5.94
CA ILE A 21 5.24 -2.81 -5.61
C ILE A 21 6.66 -3.23 -5.29
N LEU A 22 6.86 -3.67 -4.05
CA LEU A 22 8.16 -4.12 -3.58
C LEU A 22 8.32 -5.58 -3.98
N ILE A 23 9.35 -5.87 -4.77
CA ILE A 23 9.64 -7.24 -5.19
C ILE A 23 10.93 -7.74 -4.55
N GLY A 24 11.09 -9.05 -4.58
CA GLY A 24 12.28 -9.68 -4.05
C GLY A 24 11.98 -11.12 -3.73
N ALA A 25 12.98 -11.83 -3.22
CA ALA A 25 12.78 -13.20 -2.80
C ALA A 25 11.73 -13.26 -1.69
N ARG A 26 11.00 -14.38 -1.64
CA ARG A 26 10.03 -14.61 -0.58
C ARG A 26 10.73 -14.89 0.72
N GLN A 27 11.49 -13.94 1.18
CA GLN A 27 12.31 -14.12 2.34
C GLN A 27 11.81 -13.35 3.51
N ILE A 28 12.24 -13.79 4.64
CA ILE A 28 12.05 -13.10 5.88
C ILE A 28 12.54 -11.67 5.71
N GLY A 29 11.73 -10.71 6.10
CA GLY A 29 12.16 -9.33 6.13
C GLY A 29 11.34 -8.35 5.35
N LYS A 30 10.51 -8.79 4.37
CA LYS A 30 9.68 -7.82 3.64
C LYS A 30 8.68 -7.12 4.55
N SER A 31 8.00 -7.86 5.42
CA SER A 31 7.06 -7.27 6.37
C SER A 31 7.77 -6.39 7.38
N THR A 32 8.94 -6.83 7.85
CA THR A 32 9.77 -6.03 8.74
C THR A 32 10.21 -4.74 8.07
N LEU A 33 10.57 -4.84 6.79
CA LEU A 33 10.98 -3.70 6.00
C LEU A 33 9.85 -2.69 5.85
N LEU A 34 8.66 -3.15 5.51
CA LEU A 34 7.51 -2.26 5.40
C LEU A 34 7.24 -1.54 6.72
N LYS A 35 7.38 -2.26 7.83
CA LYS A 35 7.17 -1.66 9.14
C LYS A 35 8.20 -0.58 9.43
N GLN A 36 9.48 -0.84 9.12
CA GLN A 36 10.53 0.14 9.34
C GLN A 36 10.29 1.40 8.51
N ILE A 37 9.88 1.22 7.26
CA ILE A 37 9.59 2.35 6.37
C ILE A 37 8.38 3.12 6.87
N ALA A 38 7.34 2.42 7.30
CA ALA A 38 6.15 3.07 7.85
C ALA A 38 6.50 3.91 9.07
N ASP A 39 7.29 3.36 9.99
CA ASP A 39 7.70 4.08 11.19
C ASP A 39 8.49 5.33 10.85
N GLU A 40 9.38 5.25 9.86
CA GLU A 40 10.16 6.41 9.45
C GLU A 40 9.29 7.48 8.80
N LEU A 41 8.34 7.07 7.94
CA LEU A 41 7.43 8.02 7.32
C LEU A 41 6.53 8.71 8.34
N ILE A 42 6.04 7.96 9.33
CA ILE A 42 5.25 8.52 10.41
C ILE A 42 6.06 9.55 11.18
N SER A 43 7.32 9.27 11.45
CA SER A 43 8.20 10.20 12.16
C SER A 43 8.42 11.50 11.38
N LYS A 44 8.23 11.46 10.07
CA LYS A 44 8.35 12.64 9.20
C LYS A 44 7.01 13.34 9.00
N GLY A 45 5.97 12.93 9.70
CA GLY A 45 4.66 13.58 9.63
C GLY A 45 3.74 13.03 8.56
N GLU A 46 4.10 11.94 7.91
CA GLU A 46 3.24 11.30 6.93
C GLU A 46 2.13 10.50 7.62
N MET A 47 0.99 10.40 6.95
CA MET A 47 -0.12 9.60 7.44
C MET A 47 -0.06 8.22 6.81
N VAL A 48 0.30 7.21 7.59
CA VAL A 48 0.59 5.87 7.10
C VAL A 48 -0.30 4.86 7.80
N TYR A 49 -0.92 3.99 7.00
CA TYR A 49 -1.64 2.83 7.48
C TYR A 49 -0.94 1.57 6.99
N SER A 50 -1.08 0.48 7.75
CA SER A 50 -0.53 -0.82 7.38
C SER A 50 -1.62 -1.86 7.49
N ILE A 51 -1.80 -2.66 6.45
CA ILE A 51 -2.75 -3.78 6.47
C ILE A 51 -2.06 -5.03 5.94
N ASN A 52 -2.53 -6.18 6.44
CA ASN A 52 -2.01 -7.47 6.03
C ASN A 52 -3.18 -8.33 5.55
N LEU A 53 -3.11 -8.77 4.30
CA LEU A 53 -4.20 -9.52 3.68
C LEU A 53 -4.24 -10.99 4.07
N GLU A 54 -3.37 -11.42 4.98
CA GLU A 54 -3.57 -12.68 5.67
C GLU A 54 -4.78 -12.63 6.61
N ARG A 55 -5.22 -11.44 6.98
CA ARG A 55 -6.43 -11.27 7.78
C ARG A 55 -7.64 -11.41 6.89
N LYS A 56 -8.41 -12.49 7.10
CA LYS A 56 -9.51 -12.84 6.20
C LYS A 56 -10.63 -11.83 6.16
N ASN A 57 -10.92 -11.18 7.29
CA ASN A 57 -11.97 -10.16 7.32
C ASN A 57 -11.62 -8.96 6.47
N VAL A 58 -10.37 -8.53 6.48
CA VAL A 58 -9.91 -7.42 5.64
C VAL A 58 -9.94 -7.86 4.17
N LEU A 59 -9.39 -9.04 3.89
CA LEU A 59 -9.33 -9.57 2.53
C LEU A 59 -10.73 -9.65 1.90
N GLN A 60 -11.70 -10.17 2.64
CA GLN A 60 -13.07 -10.28 2.14
C GLN A 60 -13.64 -8.92 1.74
N GLU A 61 -13.44 -7.91 2.58
CA GLU A 61 -13.95 -6.58 2.30
C GLU A 61 -13.32 -5.99 1.05
N LEU A 62 -12.01 -6.15 0.88
CA LEU A 62 -11.32 -5.60 -0.28
C LEU A 62 -11.63 -6.38 -1.56
N ASP A 63 -11.89 -7.69 -1.46
CA ASP A 63 -12.32 -8.48 -2.61
C ASP A 63 -13.71 -8.08 -3.09
N GLN A 64 -14.57 -7.65 -2.17
CA GLN A 64 -15.91 -7.20 -2.54
C GLN A 64 -15.90 -5.88 -3.27
N ASP A 65 -15.10 -4.93 -2.77
CA ASP A 65 -15.04 -3.60 -3.34
C ASP A 65 -13.72 -2.94 -2.93
N PRO A 66 -12.88 -2.53 -3.90
CA PRO A 66 -11.62 -1.86 -3.57
C PRO A 66 -11.79 -0.64 -2.66
N GLU A 67 -12.89 0.09 -2.81
CA GLU A 67 -13.13 1.29 -2.00
C GLU A 67 -13.42 0.97 -0.54
N ASN A 68 -13.67 -0.30 -0.20
CA ASN A 68 -13.74 -0.72 1.20
C ASN A 68 -12.41 -0.54 1.94
N LEU A 69 -11.32 -0.30 1.20
CA LEU A 69 -10.05 0.08 1.81
C LEU A 69 -10.22 1.25 2.78
N PHE A 70 -11.07 2.20 2.44
CA PHE A 70 -11.23 3.41 3.23
C PHE A 70 -12.04 3.19 4.52
N LYS A 71 -12.61 2.01 4.72
CA LYS A 71 -13.17 1.62 6.01
C LYS A 71 -12.06 1.36 7.03
N PHE A 72 -10.92 0.86 6.56
CA PHE A 72 -9.77 0.56 7.41
C PHE A 72 -8.76 1.70 7.43
N CYS A 73 -8.65 2.42 6.32
CA CYS A 73 -7.64 3.46 6.10
C CYS A 73 -8.34 4.72 5.59
N PRO A 74 -8.99 5.50 6.46
CA PRO A 74 -9.74 6.67 6.02
C PRO A 74 -8.86 7.70 5.32
N LEU A 75 -9.41 8.30 4.26
CA LEU A 75 -8.73 9.41 3.59
C LEU A 75 -8.61 10.60 4.53
N ALA A 76 -7.56 11.38 4.35
CA ALA A 76 -7.31 12.58 5.13
C ALA A 76 -7.56 13.83 4.29
N GLU A 77 -8.02 14.91 4.92
CA GLU A 77 -8.16 16.18 4.23
C GLU A 77 -6.80 16.87 4.12
N GLY A 78 -6.53 17.37 2.92
CA GLY A 78 -5.36 18.20 2.72
C GLY A 78 -4.05 17.46 2.64
N LYS A 79 -4.06 16.13 2.73
CA LYS A 79 -2.81 15.37 2.57
C LYS A 79 -3.12 13.97 2.04
N ARG A 80 -2.11 13.41 1.39
CA ARG A 80 -2.16 12.05 0.86
C ARG A 80 -1.96 11.07 2.01
N ILE A 81 -2.71 9.97 1.99
CA ILE A 81 -2.42 8.85 2.88
C ILE A 81 -1.52 7.83 2.16
N ILE A 82 -0.74 7.13 2.92
CA ILE A 82 0.12 6.06 2.43
C ILE A 82 -0.36 4.76 3.07
N VAL A 83 -0.67 3.77 2.25
CA VAL A 83 -1.15 2.48 2.74
C VAL A 83 -0.15 1.40 2.35
N MET A 84 0.41 0.75 3.36
CA MET A 84 1.30 -0.39 3.18
C MET A 84 0.44 -1.65 3.17
N ILE A 85 0.47 -2.41 2.08
CA ILE A 85 -0.31 -3.63 1.95
C ILE A 85 0.62 -4.82 1.84
N ASP A 86 0.57 -5.70 2.82
CA ASP A 86 1.33 -6.95 2.82
C ASP A 86 0.46 -8.09 2.27
N GLU A 87 1.09 -8.96 1.49
CA GLU A 87 0.45 -10.15 0.91
C GLU A 87 -0.66 -9.80 -0.09
N VAL A 88 -0.37 -8.84 -0.97
CA VAL A 88 -1.35 -8.34 -1.94
C VAL A 88 -1.84 -9.43 -2.90
N GLN A 89 -1.05 -10.49 -3.08
CA GLN A 89 -1.41 -11.60 -3.98
C GLN A 89 -2.63 -12.39 -3.52
N TYR A 90 -3.06 -12.24 -2.26
CA TYR A 90 -4.26 -12.92 -1.79
C TYR A 90 -5.55 -12.32 -2.37
N LEU A 91 -5.49 -11.11 -2.90
CA LEU A 91 -6.65 -10.52 -3.58
C LEU A 91 -7.01 -11.34 -4.82
N LYS A 92 -8.30 -11.54 -5.06
CA LYS A 92 -8.78 -12.26 -6.24
C LYS A 92 -8.39 -11.54 -7.52
N ASP A 93 -8.39 -10.21 -7.50
CA ASP A 93 -8.02 -9.40 -8.65
C ASP A 93 -7.16 -8.23 -8.16
N ALA A 94 -5.91 -8.53 -7.83
CA ALA A 94 -4.98 -7.52 -7.33
C ALA A 94 -4.76 -6.40 -8.33
N SER A 95 -4.63 -6.74 -9.62
CA SER A 95 -4.41 -5.72 -10.66
C SER A 95 -5.59 -4.77 -10.77
N GLY A 96 -6.80 -5.31 -10.79
CA GLY A 96 -8.00 -4.49 -10.86
C GLY A 96 -8.18 -3.61 -9.63
N PHE A 97 -7.87 -4.17 -8.46
CA PHE A 97 -7.91 -3.44 -7.20
C PHE A 97 -6.97 -2.22 -7.26
N LEU A 98 -5.73 -2.46 -7.62
CA LEU A 98 -4.74 -1.39 -7.68
C LEU A 98 -5.08 -0.37 -8.75
N LYS A 99 -5.54 -0.84 -9.91
CA LYS A 99 -5.87 0.06 -11.02
C LYS A 99 -7.02 1.00 -10.66
N LEU A 100 -8.10 0.46 -10.08
CA LEU A 100 -9.24 1.27 -9.70
C LEU A 100 -8.84 2.36 -8.71
N LEU A 101 -8.11 1.98 -7.68
CA LEU A 101 -7.71 2.93 -6.64
C LEU A 101 -6.74 3.97 -7.19
N TYR A 102 -5.83 3.57 -8.07
CA TYR A 102 -4.92 4.53 -8.68
C TYR A 102 -5.67 5.52 -9.57
N ASP A 103 -6.56 5.00 -10.43
CA ASP A 103 -7.28 5.87 -11.38
C ASP A 103 -8.14 6.91 -10.66
N GLU A 104 -8.71 6.56 -9.52
CA GLU A 104 -9.66 7.44 -8.84
C GLU A 104 -9.06 8.22 -7.68
N TYR A 105 -7.99 7.74 -7.06
CA TYR A 105 -7.50 8.31 -5.80
C TYR A 105 -6.01 8.63 -5.78
N ALA A 106 -5.31 8.58 -6.91
CA ALA A 106 -3.85 8.73 -6.89
C ALA A 106 -3.35 10.05 -6.28
N ASP A 107 -4.19 11.09 -6.30
CA ASP A 107 -3.82 12.37 -5.70
C ASP A 107 -3.92 12.35 -4.17
N ARG A 108 -4.66 11.41 -3.62
CA ARG A 108 -4.94 11.33 -2.18
C ARG A 108 -4.47 10.04 -1.53
N LEU A 109 -4.00 9.10 -2.33
CA LEU A 109 -3.64 7.76 -1.87
C LEU A 109 -2.37 7.28 -2.56
N LYS A 110 -1.44 6.77 -1.77
CA LYS A 110 -0.26 6.07 -2.25
C LYS A 110 -0.28 4.67 -1.66
N ILE A 111 -0.21 3.64 -2.51
CA ILE A 111 -0.11 2.26 -2.03
C ILE A 111 1.31 1.75 -2.25
N VAL A 112 1.86 1.13 -1.21
CA VAL A 112 3.11 0.38 -1.26
C VAL A 112 2.76 -1.06 -0.92
N ALA A 113 2.89 -1.94 -1.88
CA ALA A 113 2.44 -3.33 -1.75
C ALA A 113 3.61 -4.32 -1.80
N THR A 114 3.42 -5.44 -1.14
CA THR A 114 4.35 -6.56 -1.23
C THR A 114 3.60 -7.88 -1.24
#